data_c780b285e58b378e8d0c4969f2571c2b
#
_entry.id   c780b285e58b378e8d0c4969f2571c2b
#
_cell.length_a   1.000
_cell.length_b   1.000
_cell.length_c   1.000
_cell.angle_alpha   90.00
_cell.angle_beta   90.00
_cell.angle_gamma   90.00
#
_symmetry.space_group_name_H-M   'P 1'
#
loop_
_entity.id
_entity.type
_entity.pdbx_description
1 polymer ?
#
loop_
_entity_poly.entity_id
_entity_poly.type
_entity_poly.pdbx_seq_one_letter_code
_entity_poly.pdbx_strand_id
1 'polypeptide(L)'
;MKRLVLSLIVACLWGNIAISATIVPHIMAYDLCVAQSGNDYTFTFFANTQPVSGKLIFHTISGDLLGEYTITQPLQSGNNSITIPTSALPSSHSTIAWSLQLSAASNPQFGIIYEGEVCTRAYATINNHPESDYFGHIYLANRKGVGLCQIQAFDYAYQPTFATDNAYITFNSTGRPTIDSEGYIYWPDWGDLKSGITIMDPVDYSEKLFFSGIQNDDNGAWYNSFTQTDLGSSCSGVAIYGSGKDTKLYAMNEDVGEYQQLPKKGFVIYQLGNEDGTISRQWKTAPSQVVAVEDNNTNGNFAIVACSHGAWLCQHTLTNNAGTYALMFYDHQGTRQFASTDATLINGSNGAGIALNREENLLAMVNADGNILLFDIAWKGDCPTLSLHATYPTPFNAIGSMHFDYAGNLITTSGNNFGGSKDDLRLVTYSTPTNNNTIVVPARTSQYILRSGTDISDTPISSNTSTPTKFIRNGHIYILHRGKTYNMLGF
;
A
#
# COMPACT_ATOMS: atom_id res chain seq x y z
N MET A 1 -42.79 -39.38 -35.03
CA MET A 1 -42.13 -38.06 -35.15
C MET A 1 -42.15 -37.21 -33.88
N LYS A 2 -43.13 -37.27 -32.97
CA LYS A 2 -43.15 -36.43 -31.74
C LYS A 2 -42.14 -36.82 -30.63
N ARG A 3 -41.60 -38.06 -30.61
CA ARG A 3 -40.64 -38.49 -29.59
C ARG A 3 -39.18 -38.18 -29.95
N LEU A 4 -38.85 -37.92 -31.20
CA LEU A 4 -37.49 -37.58 -31.64
C LEU A 4 -37.14 -36.10 -31.40
N VAL A 5 -38.16 -35.21 -31.43
CA VAL A 5 -37.99 -33.79 -31.21
C VAL A 5 -37.73 -33.45 -29.73
N LEU A 6 -38.31 -34.24 -28.81
CA LEU A 6 -38.13 -34.00 -27.37
C LEU A 6 -36.71 -34.39 -26.89
N SER A 7 -36.11 -35.41 -27.51
CA SER A 7 -34.74 -35.83 -27.17
C SER A 7 -33.66 -34.83 -27.66
N LEU A 8 -33.93 -34.12 -28.75
CA LEU A 8 -32.99 -33.10 -29.27
C LEU A 8 -33.01 -31.81 -28.44
N ILE A 9 -34.17 -31.43 -27.89
CA ILE A 9 -34.29 -30.24 -27.04
C ILE A 9 -33.62 -30.45 -25.67
N VAL A 10 -33.66 -31.67 -25.12
CA VAL A 10 -32.97 -31.98 -23.85
C VAL A 10 -31.44 -32.05 -24.04
N ALA A 11 -30.95 -32.47 -25.21
CA ALA A 11 -29.52 -32.48 -25.51
C ALA A 11 -28.93 -31.07 -25.73
N CYS A 12 -29.77 -30.10 -26.20
CA CYS A 12 -29.33 -28.73 -26.36
C CYS A 12 -29.33 -27.91 -25.04
N LEU A 13 -30.00 -28.37 -23.99
CA LEU A 13 -30.03 -27.70 -22.68
C LEU A 13 -28.88 -28.11 -21.75
N TRP A 14 -28.10 -29.12 -22.11
CA TRP A 14 -26.93 -29.57 -21.31
C TRP A 14 -25.59 -29.05 -21.86
N GLY A 15 -25.62 -28.18 -22.87
CA GLY A 15 -24.43 -27.78 -23.64
C GLY A 15 -23.79 -26.48 -23.24
N ASN A 16 -24.18 -25.78 -22.18
CA ASN A 16 -23.50 -24.55 -21.74
C ASN A 16 -23.64 -24.31 -20.22
N ILE A 17 -23.20 -25.26 -19.41
CA ILE A 17 -22.69 -24.88 -18.11
C ILE A 17 -21.25 -24.43 -18.39
N ALA A 18 -21.09 -23.16 -18.75
CA ALA A 18 -19.80 -22.51 -18.58
C ALA A 18 -19.51 -22.56 -17.08
N ILE A 19 -18.65 -23.50 -16.66
CA ILE A 19 -18.05 -23.43 -15.34
C ILE A 19 -17.26 -22.13 -15.38
N SER A 20 -17.80 -21.07 -14.80
CA SER A 20 -17.06 -19.84 -14.55
C SER A 20 -15.85 -20.29 -13.74
N ALA A 21 -14.68 -20.20 -14.35
CA ALA A 21 -13.45 -20.51 -13.64
C ALA A 21 -13.42 -19.61 -12.40
N THR A 22 -13.29 -20.21 -11.24
CA THR A 22 -13.16 -19.44 -9.99
C THR A 22 -11.92 -18.56 -10.12
N ILE A 23 -12.11 -17.25 -10.01
CA ILE A 23 -10.99 -16.31 -10.04
C ILE A 23 -10.10 -16.61 -8.84
N VAL A 24 -8.82 -16.82 -9.09
CA VAL A 24 -7.81 -17.15 -8.07
C VAL A 24 -7.05 -15.87 -7.73
N PRO A 25 -6.93 -15.47 -6.45
CA PRO A 25 -6.09 -14.36 -6.05
C PRO A 25 -4.61 -14.71 -6.19
N HIS A 26 -3.75 -13.69 -6.24
CA HIS A 26 -2.34 -13.89 -5.90
C HIS A 26 -2.26 -14.44 -4.49
N ILE A 27 -1.45 -15.51 -4.32
CA ILE A 27 -1.25 -16.11 -3.00
C ILE A 27 -0.52 -15.12 -2.08
N MET A 28 -0.97 -15.06 -0.83
CA MET A 28 -0.39 -14.18 0.17
C MET A 28 -0.42 -14.83 1.56
N ALA A 29 0.56 -14.48 2.39
CA ALA A 29 0.60 -14.87 3.79
C ALA A 29 0.65 -13.63 4.68
N TYR A 30 -0.08 -13.69 5.79
CA TYR A 30 -0.16 -12.64 6.81
C TYR A 30 0.07 -13.23 8.20
N ASP A 31 0.30 -12.39 9.20
CA ASP A 31 0.47 -12.77 10.61
C ASP A 31 1.52 -13.86 10.82
N LEU A 32 2.68 -13.67 10.21
CA LEU A 32 3.79 -14.59 10.38
C LEU A 32 4.32 -14.50 11.81
N CYS A 33 4.11 -15.58 12.58
CA CYS A 33 4.56 -15.68 13.96
C CYS A 33 5.36 -16.96 14.18
N VAL A 34 6.27 -16.94 15.17
CA VAL A 34 7.00 -18.11 15.63
C VAL A 34 7.01 -18.19 17.14
N ALA A 35 6.80 -19.38 17.67
CA ALA A 35 6.87 -19.66 19.10
C ALA A 35 7.69 -20.93 19.36
N GLN A 36 8.52 -20.92 20.39
CA GLN A 36 9.26 -22.10 20.85
C GLN A 36 8.51 -22.80 21.97
N SER A 37 8.39 -24.11 21.88
CA SER A 37 7.85 -24.97 22.95
C SER A 37 8.73 -26.20 23.10
N GLY A 38 9.50 -26.26 24.18
CA GLY A 38 10.49 -27.33 24.38
C GLY A 38 11.53 -27.35 23.27
N ASN A 39 11.65 -28.51 22.59
CA ASN A 39 12.60 -28.70 21.49
C ASN A 39 12.00 -28.42 20.10
N ASP A 40 10.84 -27.81 20.03
CA ASP A 40 10.14 -27.55 18.78
C ASP A 40 9.87 -26.06 18.59
N TYR A 41 9.80 -25.63 17.33
CA TYR A 41 9.34 -24.31 16.92
C TYR A 41 8.06 -24.46 16.12
N THR A 42 7.04 -23.69 16.49
CA THR A 42 5.77 -23.62 15.78
C THR A 42 5.66 -22.29 15.05
N PHE A 43 5.53 -22.36 13.73
CA PHE A 43 5.31 -21.22 12.83
C PHE A 43 3.84 -21.15 12.49
N THR A 44 3.23 -20.01 12.69
CA THR A 44 1.82 -19.76 12.35
C THR A 44 1.71 -18.62 11.34
N PHE A 45 0.72 -18.73 10.46
CA PHE A 45 0.40 -17.71 9.47
C PHE A 45 -1.01 -17.92 8.90
N PHE A 46 -1.57 -16.86 8.33
CA PHE A 46 -2.80 -16.89 7.56
C PHE A 46 -2.48 -16.90 6.07
N ALA A 47 -3.09 -17.81 5.28
CA ALA A 47 -2.99 -17.82 3.81
C ALA A 47 -4.33 -17.41 3.19
N ASN A 48 -4.31 -16.41 2.29
CA ASN A 48 -5.53 -15.91 1.65
C ASN A 48 -6.18 -16.89 0.67
N THR A 49 -5.43 -17.85 0.17
CA THR A 49 -5.90 -18.93 -0.71
C THR A 49 -5.16 -20.21 -0.41
N GLN A 50 -5.62 -21.33 -0.99
CA GLN A 50 -5.07 -22.68 -0.77
C GLN A 50 -3.63 -22.78 -1.33
N PRO A 51 -2.59 -22.90 -0.48
CA PRO A 51 -1.25 -23.21 -0.96
C PRO A 51 -1.13 -24.67 -1.38
N VAL A 52 -0.31 -24.97 -2.39
CA VAL A 52 0.07 -26.33 -2.77
C VAL A 52 1.45 -26.71 -2.30
N SER A 53 2.29 -25.73 -2.00
CA SER A 53 3.60 -25.93 -1.41
C SER A 53 4.02 -24.73 -0.58
N GLY A 54 4.93 -24.98 0.36
CA GLY A 54 5.52 -23.93 1.19
C GLY A 54 6.93 -24.30 1.65
N LYS A 55 7.72 -23.27 1.94
CA LYS A 55 9.04 -23.37 2.54
C LYS A 55 9.24 -22.30 3.60
N LEU A 56 9.92 -22.65 4.68
CA LEU A 56 10.56 -21.70 5.58
C LEU A 56 11.97 -21.46 5.08
N ILE A 57 12.36 -20.21 4.91
CA ILE A 57 13.68 -19.81 4.43
C ILE A 57 14.35 -19.05 5.58
N PHE A 58 15.52 -19.50 5.99
CA PHE A 58 16.25 -18.96 7.13
C PHE A 58 17.43 -18.11 6.65
N HIS A 59 17.60 -16.94 7.25
CA HIS A 59 18.61 -15.95 6.88
C HIS A 59 19.38 -15.47 8.12
N THR A 60 20.55 -14.92 7.88
CA THR A 60 21.19 -14.02 8.85
C THR A 60 20.37 -12.73 8.95
N ILE A 61 20.62 -11.89 9.96
CA ILE A 61 20.06 -10.55 10.06
C ILE A 61 20.55 -9.61 8.93
N SER A 62 21.66 -9.97 8.27
CA SER A 62 22.20 -9.27 7.08
C SER A 62 21.59 -9.76 5.77
N GLY A 63 20.74 -10.80 5.80
CA GLY A 63 20.05 -11.34 4.62
C GLY A 63 20.73 -12.53 3.95
N ASP A 64 21.88 -13.02 4.46
CA ASP A 64 22.54 -14.20 3.88
C ASP A 64 21.74 -15.47 4.16
N LEU A 65 21.59 -16.32 3.15
CA LEU A 65 20.86 -17.57 3.26
C LEU A 65 21.58 -18.55 4.21
N LEU A 66 20.88 -19.03 5.23
CA LEU A 66 21.36 -20.04 6.18
C LEU A 66 20.85 -21.46 5.86
N GLY A 67 19.66 -21.56 5.27
CA GLY A 67 19.04 -22.83 4.91
C GLY A 67 17.55 -22.70 4.63
N GLU A 68 16.96 -23.81 4.22
CA GLU A 68 15.52 -23.90 3.92
C GLU A 68 14.92 -25.15 4.57
N TYR A 69 13.65 -25.04 4.94
CA TYR A 69 12.84 -26.18 5.38
C TYR A 69 11.60 -26.30 4.49
N THR A 70 11.48 -27.40 3.74
CA THR A 70 10.29 -27.69 2.93
C THR A 70 9.16 -28.14 3.85
N ILE A 71 8.03 -27.45 3.79
CA ILE A 71 6.83 -27.78 4.57
C ILE A 71 6.19 -29.02 3.96
N THR A 72 6.11 -30.08 4.75
CA THR A 72 5.49 -31.36 4.35
C THR A 72 4.09 -31.54 4.93
N GLN A 73 3.73 -30.74 5.93
CA GLN A 73 2.39 -30.73 6.50
C GLN A 73 1.39 -30.16 5.50
N PRO A 74 0.13 -30.65 5.49
CA PRO A 74 -0.91 -30.08 4.64
C PRO A 74 -1.12 -28.60 4.94
N LEU A 75 -1.16 -27.78 3.90
CA LEU A 75 -1.46 -26.36 3.96
C LEU A 75 -2.91 -26.12 3.55
N GLN A 76 -3.52 -25.05 4.08
CA GLN A 76 -4.90 -24.69 3.79
C GLN A 76 -5.07 -23.18 3.61
N SER A 77 -6.15 -22.77 2.98
CA SER A 77 -6.62 -21.38 3.07
C SER A 77 -7.02 -21.07 4.53
N GLY A 78 -6.71 -19.87 5.00
CA GLY A 78 -6.90 -19.48 6.39
C GLY A 78 -5.68 -19.77 7.27
N ASN A 79 -5.92 -20.07 8.53
CA ASN A 79 -4.86 -20.26 9.53
C ASN A 79 -4.10 -21.59 9.32
N ASN A 80 -2.78 -21.49 9.36
CA ASN A 80 -1.85 -22.60 9.26
C ASN A 80 -0.92 -22.62 10.48
N SER A 81 -0.47 -23.83 10.87
CA SER A 81 0.46 -24.05 11.98
C SER A 81 1.43 -25.16 11.61
N ILE A 82 2.71 -24.86 11.57
CA ILE A 82 3.78 -25.76 11.14
C ILE A 82 4.75 -25.93 12.29
N THR A 83 4.90 -27.15 12.78
CA THR A 83 5.86 -27.45 13.85
C THR A 83 7.07 -28.17 13.30
N ILE A 84 8.26 -27.68 13.64
CA ILE A 84 9.54 -28.28 13.25
C ILE A 84 10.45 -28.44 14.48
N PRO A 85 11.29 -29.49 14.53
CA PRO A 85 12.23 -29.65 15.63
C PRO A 85 13.37 -28.63 15.54
N THR A 86 13.95 -28.27 16.68
CA THR A 86 15.11 -27.36 16.76
C THR A 86 16.27 -27.83 15.86
N SER A 87 16.42 -29.14 15.67
CA SER A 87 17.45 -29.73 14.78
C SER A 87 17.25 -29.39 13.30
N ALA A 88 16.07 -28.96 12.89
CA ALA A 88 15.79 -28.51 11.53
C ALA A 88 16.20 -27.05 11.28
N LEU A 89 16.52 -26.29 12.34
CA LEU A 89 17.01 -24.93 12.22
C LEU A 89 18.51 -24.89 11.97
N PRO A 90 19.02 -23.87 11.25
CA PRO A 90 20.46 -23.63 11.12
C PRO A 90 21.13 -23.51 12.49
N SER A 91 22.23 -24.24 12.70
CA SER A 91 22.89 -24.35 14.02
C SER A 91 23.88 -23.22 14.35
N SER A 92 24.24 -22.41 13.35
CA SER A 92 25.41 -21.52 13.43
C SER A 92 25.16 -20.11 13.96
N HIS A 93 23.89 -19.72 14.26
CA HIS A 93 23.55 -18.33 14.61
C HIS A 93 22.64 -18.25 15.83
N SER A 94 22.88 -17.24 16.67
CA SER A 94 22.06 -16.92 17.85
C SER A 94 20.73 -16.26 17.49
N THR A 95 20.70 -15.53 16.38
CA THR A 95 19.50 -14.87 15.85
C THR A 95 19.34 -15.30 14.39
N ILE A 96 18.16 -15.80 14.07
CA ILE A 96 17.81 -16.25 12.74
C ILE A 96 16.58 -15.47 12.26
N ALA A 97 16.76 -14.68 11.20
CA ALA A 97 15.66 -14.13 10.44
C ALA A 97 15.04 -15.22 9.55
N TRP A 98 13.75 -15.11 9.26
CA TRP A 98 13.10 -16.10 8.42
C TRP A 98 12.04 -15.47 7.52
N SER A 99 11.74 -16.17 6.44
CA SER A 99 10.69 -15.82 5.49
C SER A 99 9.86 -17.07 5.19
N LEU A 100 8.62 -16.85 4.80
CA LEU A 100 7.73 -17.90 4.32
C LEU A 100 7.54 -17.76 2.80
N GLN A 101 7.88 -18.81 2.07
CA GLN A 101 7.50 -18.94 0.66
C GLN A 101 6.26 -19.81 0.55
N LEU A 102 5.26 -19.36 -0.20
CA LEU A 102 4.07 -20.13 -0.58
C LEU A 102 3.89 -20.11 -2.09
N SER A 103 3.33 -21.20 -2.63
CA SER A 103 2.91 -21.28 -4.02
C SER A 103 1.48 -21.81 -4.12
N ALA A 104 0.67 -21.29 -5.02
CA ALA A 104 -0.66 -21.79 -5.36
C ALA A 104 -0.65 -22.65 -6.61
N ALA A 105 -1.67 -23.50 -6.78
CA ALA A 105 -1.78 -24.43 -7.91
C ALA A 105 -2.08 -23.74 -9.24
N SER A 106 -2.79 -22.61 -9.19
CA SER A 106 -3.29 -21.92 -10.37
C SER A 106 -2.75 -20.49 -10.43
N ASN A 107 -2.50 -20.04 -11.64
CA ASN A 107 -2.11 -18.66 -11.88
C ASN A 107 -3.35 -17.74 -11.85
N PRO A 108 -3.22 -16.56 -11.25
CA PRO A 108 -4.25 -15.55 -11.26
C PRO A 108 -4.63 -15.12 -12.68
N GLN A 109 -5.90 -14.79 -12.82
CA GLN A 109 -6.45 -14.14 -14.00
C GLN A 109 -7.18 -12.88 -13.54
N PHE A 110 -7.37 -11.91 -14.43
CA PHE A 110 -8.10 -10.71 -14.05
C PHE A 110 -9.54 -11.05 -13.68
N GLY A 111 -9.96 -10.55 -12.52
CA GLY A 111 -11.34 -10.67 -12.06
C GLY A 111 -11.49 -10.23 -10.60
N ILE A 112 -12.74 -10.02 -10.21
CA ILE A 112 -13.07 -9.60 -8.83
C ILE A 112 -12.90 -10.79 -7.89
N ILE A 113 -12.11 -10.62 -6.85
CA ILE A 113 -11.90 -11.59 -5.77
C ILE A 113 -12.54 -11.15 -4.45
N TYR A 114 -12.82 -9.86 -4.31
CA TYR A 114 -13.57 -9.29 -3.19
C TYR A 114 -14.35 -8.06 -3.63
N GLU A 115 -15.57 -7.93 -3.11
CA GLU A 115 -16.41 -6.75 -3.24
C GLU A 115 -17.16 -6.53 -1.94
N GLY A 116 -16.99 -5.34 -1.34
CA GLY A 116 -17.66 -4.95 -0.11
C GLY A 116 -18.22 -3.55 -0.18
N GLU A 117 -19.36 -3.34 0.47
CA GLU A 117 -19.96 -2.01 0.58
C GLU A 117 -19.15 -1.13 1.53
N VAL A 118 -18.94 0.13 1.13
CA VAL A 118 -18.31 1.15 1.95
C VAL A 118 -19.16 2.41 1.95
N CYS A 119 -19.10 3.19 3.02
CA CYS A 119 -19.89 4.41 3.08
C CYS A 119 -19.19 5.53 2.30
N THR A 120 -19.86 6.13 1.37
CA THR A 120 -19.56 7.35 0.61
C THR A 120 -18.09 7.65 0.26
N ARG A 121 -17.78 7.98 -1.00
CA ARG A 121 -16.53 8.52 -1.54
C ARG A 121 -15.29 8.10 -0.76
N ALA A 122 -14.94 6.84 -0.83
CA ALA A 122 -13.80 6.34 -0.12
C ALA A 122 -12.53 6.47 -0.99
N TYR A 123 -11.49 6.97 -0.37
CA TYR A 123 -10.13 6.76 -0.84
C TYR A 123 -9.49 5.75 0.10
N ALA A 124 -8.94 4.71 -0.47
CA ALA A 124 -8.29 3.65 0.30
C ALA A 124 -6.77 3.70 0.17
N THR A 125 -6.11 3.13 1.15
CA THR A 125 -4.71 2.71 1.09
C THR A 125 -4.56 1.37 1.79
N ILE A 126 -3.47 0.66 1.50
CA ILE A 126 -3.15 -0.63 2.12
C ILE A 126 -1.76 -0.59 2.75
N ASN A 127 -1.61 -1.24 3.89
CA ASN A 127 -0.31 -1.40 4.52
C ASN A 127 0.46 -2.56 3.88
N ASN A 128 1.41 -2.25 3.03
CA ASN A 128 2.28 -3.20 2.34
C ASN A 128 3.64 -3.43 3.03
N HIS A 129 3.76 -3.05 4.30
CA HIS A 129 5.01 -3.16 5.05
C HIS A 129 5.00 -4.41 5.94
N PRO A 130 5.75 -5.48 5.61
CA PRO A 130 5.76 -6.73 6.38
C PRO A 130 6.25 -6.58 7.82
N GLU A 131 7.02 -5.52 8.12
CA GLU A 131 7.47 -5.20 9.48
C GLU A 131 6.36 -4.63 10.38
N SER A 132 5.25 -4.18 9.80
CA SER A 132 4.12 -3.61 10.54
C SER A 132 3.25 -4.71 11.15
N ASP A 133 2.76 -4.48 12.37
CA ASP A 133 1.72 -5.30 13.00
C ASP A 133 0.38 -5.26 12.23
N TYR A 134 0.22 -4.27 11.36
CA TYR A 134 -0.97 -4.05 10.53
C TYR A 134 -0.74 -4.38 9.06
N PHE A 135 0.22 -5.25 8.76
CA PHE A 135 0.49 -5.69 7.39
C PHE A 135 -0.76 -6.28 6.73
N GLY A 136 -1.09 -5.80 5.54
CA GLY A 136 -2.28 -6.18 4.80
C GLY A 136 -3.57 -5.47 5.22
N HIS A 137 -3.55 -4.61 6.25
CA HIS A 137 -4.72 -3.83 6.63
C HIS A 137 -5.01 -2.72 5.61
N ILE A 138 -6.31 -2.54 5.34
CA ILE A 138 -6.82 -1.55 4.40
C ILE A 138 -7.50 -0.45 5.19
N TYR A 139 -7.17 0.79 4.88
CA TYR A 139 -7.73 1.98 5.53
C TYR A 139 -8.45 2.82 4.51
N LEU A 140 -9.67 3.24 4.86
CA LEU A 140 -10.52 4.07 4.03
C LEU A 140 -10.92 5.32 4.80
N ALA A 141 -10.89 6.46 4.13
CA ALA A 141 -11.53 7.65 4.63
C ALA A 141 -12.69 8.05 3.72
N ASN A 142 -13.82 8.30 4.34
CA ASN A 142 -15.04 8.65 3.67
C ASN A 142 -15.40 10.10 3.93
N ARG A 143 -15.87 10.79 2.91
CA ARG A 143 -16.51 12.09 3.09
C ARG A 143 -17.96 11.87 3.51
N LYS A 144 -18.30 12.25 4.74
CA LYS A 144 -19.69 12.24 5.22
C LYS A 144 -20.23 13.66 5.26
N GLY A 145 -20.90 14.08 4.21
CA GLY A 145 -21.49 15.42 4.18
C GLY A 145 -20.45 16.54 4.25
N VAL A 146 -20.89 17.75 4.52
CA VAL A 146 -19.99 18.89 4.69
C VAL A 146 -19.31 18.78 6.05
N GLY A 147 -18.02 18.51 6.06
CA GLY A 147 -17.18 18.63 7.24
C GLY A 147 -16.93 17.38 8.08
N LEU A 148 -17.43 16.19 7.71
CA LEU A 148 -17.20 14.97 8.48
C LEU A 148 -16.64 13.85 7.61
N CYS A 149 -15.45 13.35 7.95
CA CYS A 149 -14.89 12.13 7.37
C CYS A 149 -15.12 10.96 8.32
N GLN A 150 -15.64 9.86 7.81
CA GLN A 150 -15.57 8.57 8.47
C GLN A 150 -14.27 7.87 8.09
N ILE A 151 -13.70 7.16 9.03
CA ILE A 151 -12.59 6.25 8.80
C ILE A 151 -13.09 4.83 9.02
N GLN A 152 -12.77 3.96 8.08
CA GLN A 152 -12.96 2.54 8.21
C GLN A 152 -11.63 1.84 8.03
N ALA A 153 -11.44 0.73 8.73
CA ALA A 153 -10.31 -0.15 8.55
C ALA A 153 -10.78 -1.60 8.46
N PHE A 154 -10.08 -2.36 7.63
CA PHE A 154 -10.29 -3.79 7.44
C PHE A 154 -8.95 -4.50 7.62
N ASP A 155 -8.98 -5.71 8.14
CA ASP A 155 -7.81 -6.57 8.13
C ASP A 155 -7.56 -7.18 6.74
N TYR A 156 -6.50 -7.98 6.64
CA TYR A 156 -6.12 -8.69 5.42
C TYR A 156 -7.16 -9.74 4.95
N ALA A 157 -8.10 -10.13 5.81
CA ALA A 157 -9.22 -11.03 5.48
C ALA A 157 -10.51 -10.25 5.19
N TYR A 158 -10.40 -8.94 4.99
CA TYR A 158 -11.51 -8.00 4.76
C TYR A 158 -12.53 -7.96 5.91
N GLN A 159 -12.11 -8.31 7.13
CA GLN A 159 -12.98 -8.15 8.29
C GLN A 159 -12.86 -6.72 8.82
N PRO A 160 -13.97 -6.04 9.11
CA PRO A 160 -13.91 -4.70 9.69
C PRO A 160 -13.23 -4.74 11.06
N THR A 161 -12.17 -3.97 11.22
CA THR A 161 -11.42 -3.84 12.48
C THR A 161 -11.78 -2.55 13.20
N PHE A 162 -12.17 -1.52 12.44
CA PHE A 162 -12.51 -0.22 12.98
C PHE A 162 -13.51 0.50 12.07
N ALA A 163 -14.46 1.19 12.67
CA ALA A 163 -15.30 2.16 11.99
C ALA A 163 -15.71 3.27 12.95
N THR A 164 -15.69 4.51 12.53
CA THR A 164 -16.16 5.64 13.34
C THR A 164 -16.98 6.61 12.52
N ASP A 165 -18.08 7.06 13.12
CA ASP A 165 -18.91 8.16 12.63
C ASP A 165 -18.38 9.52 13.09
N ASN A 166 -17.50 9.51 14.09
CA ASN A 166 -16.89 10.73 14.60
C ASN A 166 -15.72 11.12 13.69
N ALA A 167 -15.77 12.35 13.23
CA ALA A 167 -14.65 12.88 12.47
C ALA A 167 -13.46 13.11 13.39
N TYR A 168 -12.55 12.16 13.40
CA TYR A 168 -11.24 12.44 13.98
C TYR A 168 -10.47 13.44 13.11
N ILE A 169 -10.82 13.54 11.84
CA ILE A 169 -10.22 14.41 10.86
C ILE A 169 -11.30 15.41 10.42
N THR A 170 -11.12 16.66 10.76
CA THR A 170 -12.04 17.73 10.37
C THR A 170 -11.78 18.23 8.95
N PHE A 171 -11.61 17.29 8.01
CA PHE A 171 -11.39 17.64 6.63
C PHE A 171 -12.69 17.98 5.91
N ASN A 172 -12.59 18.94 5.01
CA ASN A 172 -13.66 19.18 4.06
C ASN A 172 -13.77 18.07 3.02
N SER A 173 -12.64 17.52 2.62
CA SER A 173 -12.57 16.49 1.58
C SER A 173 -11.27 15.71 1.69
N THR A 174 -11.33 14.47 2.12
CA THR A 174 -10.15 13.60 2.06
C THR A 174 -9.69 13.40 0.63
N GLY A 175 -8.37 13.48 0.44
CA GLY A 175 -7.68 13.02 -0.77
C GLY A 175 -7.20 11.57 -0.63
N ARG A 176 -6.32 11.15 -1.53
CA ARG A 176 -5.78 9.79 -1.59
C ARG A 176 -4.68 9.61 -0.57
N PRO A 177 -4.86 8.72 0.43
CA PRO A 177 -3.90 8.52 1.52
C PRO A 177 -2.74 7.62 1.12
N THR A 178 -1.71 7.59 1.98
CA THR A 178 -0.58 6.68 1.91
C THR A 178 -0.16 6.23 3.30
N ILE A 179 0.75 5.24 3.39
CA ILE A 179 1.24 4.68 4.65
C ILE A 179 2.77 4.65 4.62
N ASP A 180 3.42 4.99 5.73
CA ASP A 180 4.85 4.83 5.87
C ASP A 180 5.27 3.43 6.34
N SER A 181 6.57 3.14 6.33
CA SER A 181 7.11 1.82 6.68
C SER A 181 6.87 1.41 8.14
N GLU A 182 6.47 2.33 9.01
CA GLU A 182 6.10 2.05 10.41
C GLU A 182 4.57 1.90 10.58
N GLY A 183 3.78 2.07 9.49
CA GLY A 183 2.34 1.85 9.47
C GLY A 183 1.50 3.10 9.72
N TYR A 184 2.09 4.27 9.91
CA TYR A 184 1.35 5.51 10.07
C TYR A 184 0.70 5.96 8.78
N ILE A 185 -0.54 6.44 8.86
CA ILE A 185 -1.38 6.77 7.73
C ILE A 185 -1.39 8.27 7.53
N TYR A 186 -1.08 8.71 6.32
CA TYR A 186 -1.05 10.12 5.92
C TYR A 186 -2.32 10.43 5.13
N TRP A 187 -3.17 11.29 5.71
CA TRP A 187 -4.46 11.70 5.14
C TRP A 187 -4.34 13.10 4.57
N PRO A 188 -4.37 13.29 3.24
CA PRO A 188 -4.41 14.63 2.66
C PRO A 188 -5.81 15.21 2.69
N ASP A 189 -5.93 16.51 2.81
CA ASP A 189 -7.18 17.26 2.64
C ASP A 189 -7.24 17.92 1.26
N TRP A 190 -8.25 17.57 0.52
CA TRP A 190 -8.55 18.14 -0.78
C TRP A 190 -9.66 19.18 -0.66
N GLY A 191 -9.48 20.14 0.20
CA GLY A 191 -10.42 21.23 0.42
C GLY A 191 -9.91 22.54 -0.15
N ASP A 192 -10.74 23.24 -0.92
CA ASP A 192 -10.47 24.62 -1.29
C ASP A 192 -10.40 25.47 -0.02
N LEU A 193 -9.41 26.31 0.10
CA LEU A 193 -9.16 27.19 1.24
C LEU A 193 -8.75 26.48 2.55
N LYS A 194 -8.72 25.15 2.59
CA LYS A 194 -8.39 24.38 3.79
C LYS A 194 -7.67 23.12 3.35
N SER A 195 -6.37 23.17 3.37
CA SER A 195 -5.55 22.04 2.93
C SER A 195 -4.51 21.66 3.97
N GLY A 196 -4.12 20.41 3.95
CA GLY A 196 -3.08 19.92 4.83
C GLY A 196 -2.97 18.41 4.78
N ILE A 197 -2.06 17.89 5.60
CA ILE A 197 -1.84 16.48 5.76
C ILE A 197 -1.88 16.15 7.24
N THR A 198 -2.73 15.19 7.61
CA THR A 198 -2.79 14.63 8.95
C THR A 198 -2.14 13.27 8.96
N ILE A 199 -1.38 12.97 9.99
CA ILE A 199 -0.83 11.65 10.26
C ILE A 199 -1.61 11.00 11.39
N MET A 200 -1.95 9.75 11.22
CA MET A 200 -2.75 8.98 12.17
C MET A 200 -2.01 7.69 12.56
N ASP A 201 -2.01 7.41 13.86
CA ASP A 201 -1.52 6.16 14.39
C ASP A 201 -2.51 5.02 14.04
N PRO A 202 -2.05 3.90 13.47
CA PRO A 202 -2.92 2.77 13.15
C PRO A 202 -3.44 2.01 14.37
N VAL A 203 -2.88 2.23 15.56
CA VAL A 203 -3.22 1.46 16.79
C VAL A 203 -4.61 1.81 17.30
N ASP A 204 -4.89 3.08 17.50
CA ASP A 204 -6.12 3.53 18.15
C ASP A 204 -6.91 4.58 17.35
N TYR A 205 -6.32 5.11 16.29
CA TYR A 205 -6.89 6.16 15.44
C TYR A 205 -7.24 7.46 16.18
N SER A 206 -6.91 7.57 17.45
CA SER A 206 -7.23 8.71 18.30
C SER A 206 -6.16 9.79 18.22
N GLU A 207 -4.91 9.38 18.07
CA GLU A 207 -3.77 10.28 17.97
C GLU A 207 -3.63 10.80 16.53
N LYS A 208 -3.66 12.10 16.39
CA LYS A 208 -3.50 12.78 15.11
C LYS A 208 -2.37 13.77 15.23
N LEU A 209 -1.44 13.64 14.32
CA LEU A 209 -0.38 14.61 14.14
C LEU A 209 -0.69 15.43 12.91
N PHE A 210 -0.73 16.73 13.07
CA PHE A 210 -0.80 17.63 11.95
C PHE A 210 0.60 17.76 11.36
N PHE A 211 0.77 17.35 10.10
CA PHE A 211 2.08 17.24 9.49
C PHE A 211 2.46 18.51 8.69
N SER A 212 1.58 18.98 7.84
CA SER A 212 1.79 20.16 7.01
C SER A 212 0.46 20.74 6.55
N GLY A 213 0.44 22.02 6.27
CA GLY A 213 -0.72 22.71 5.77
C GLY A 213 -1.04 24.01 6.53
N ILE A 214 -2.26 24.45 6.45
CA ILE A 214 -2.75 25.69 7.04
C ILE A 214 -3.34 25.40 8.41
N GLN A 215 -2.88 26.07 9.44
CA GLN A 215 -3.38 25.94 10.81
C GLN A 215 -4.33 27.08 11.17
N ASN A 216 -5.45 26.75 11.81
CA ASN A 216 -6.37 27.74 12.34
C ASN A 216 -6.15 27.98 13.83
N ASP A 217 -5.97 29.22 14.22
CA ASP A 217 -5.67 29.62 15.60
C ASP A 217 -6.91 29.82 16.48
N ASP A 218 -8.11 29.90 15.90
CA ASP A 218 -9.24 30.46 16.63
C ASP A 218 -10.10 29.49 17.42
N ASN A 219 -9.97 28.21 17.28
CA ASN A 219 -10.75 27.24 18.07
C ASN A 219 -10.21 25.81 18.06
N GLY A 220 -8.93 25.61 17.79
CA GLY A 220 -8.41 24.25 17.56
C GLY A 220 -8.94 23.63 16.26
N ALA A 221 -9.66 24.38 15.47
CA ALA A 221 -10.03 24.03 14.12
C ALA A 221 -8.91 24.50 13.18
N TRP A 222 -8.57 23.74 12.25
CA TRP A 222 -7.34 23.57 11.50
C TRP A 222 -6.92 24.71 10.58
N TYR A 223 -7.70 25.75 10.33
CA TYR A 223 -7.51 26.54 9.14
C TYR A 223 -7.98 27.94 9.28
N ASN A 224 -7.13 28.93 9.31
CA ASN A 224 -7.60 30.29 9.14
C ASN A 224 -6.73 31.29 8.45
N SER A 225 -5.48 31.10 8.32
CA SER A 225 -4.73 32.08 7.58
C SER A 225 -3.77 31.40 6.65
N PHE A 226 -3.88 31.72 5.42
CA PHE A 226 -2.95 31.37 4.37
C PHE A 226 -1.62 32.09 4.50
N THR A 227 -1.11 32.27 5.65
CA THR A 227 0.18 32.89 5.84
C THR A 227 1.25 31.82 5.93
N GLN A 228 1.80 31.38 4.85
CA GLN A 228 3.03 30.61 4.82
C GLN A 228 2.88 29.09 4.95
N THR A 229 2.22 28.47 4.04
CA THR A 229 2.25 27.01 3.95
C THR A 229 2.83 26.58 2.63
N ASP A 230 3.52 25.47 2.66
CA ASP A 230 4.15 24.83 1.52
C ASP A 230 3.14 24.08 0.65
N LEU A 231 2.00 23.72 1.24
CA LEU A 231 0.83 23.25 0.53
C LEU A 231 -0.14 24.43 0.39
N GLY A 232 -0.43 24.78 -0.84
CA GLY A 232 -1.54 25.67 -1.16
C GLY A 232 -2.88 25.06 -0.74
N SER A 233 -3.97 25.54 -1.27
CA SER A 233 -5.27 24.88 -1.15
C SER A 233 -5.26 23.56 -1.91
N SER A 234 -5.95 22.55 -1.38
CA SER A 234 -6.27 21.33 -2.13
C SER A 234 -5.12 20.34 -2.34
N CYS A 235 -4.82 19.55 -1.33
CA CYS A 235 -3.94 18.37 -1.50
C CYS A 235 -4.76 17.15 -1.93
N SER A 236 -4.75 16.81 -3.22
CA SER A 236 -5.60 15.74 -3.78
C SER A 236 -5.07 14.33 -3.54
N GLY A 237 -3.79 14.18 -3.20
CA GLY A 237 -3.18 12.89 -2.94
C GLY A 237 -1.77 13.00 -2.41
N VAL A 238 -1.34 11.95 -1.73
CA VAL A 238 0.00 11.78 -1.19
C VAL A 238 0.54 10.39 -1.51
N ALA A 239 1.88 10.28 -1.60
CA ALA A 239 2.57 9.01 -1.74
C ALA A 239 3.85 9.01 -0.91
N ILE A 240 4.20 7.87 -0.32
CA ILE A 240 5.48 7.68 0.36
C ILE A 240 6.33 6.70 -0.41
N TYR A 241 7.61 6.99 -0.49
CA TYR A 241 8.62 6.10 -1.00
C TYR A 241 9.80 6.02 -0.02
N GLY A 242 10.40 4.83 0.03
CA GLY A 242 11.57 4.56 0.86
C GLY A 242 11.22 4.14 2.30
N SER A 243 12.26 3.84 3.04
CA SER A 243 12.21 3.46 4.46
C SER A 243 13.40 4.04 5.21
N GLY A 244 13.31 4.13 6.53
CA GLY A 244 14.36 4.70 7.35
C GLY A 244 14.76 6.10 6.86
N LYS A 245 16.06 6.35 6.74
CA LYS A 245 16.59 7.66 6.32
C LYS A 245 16.17 8.11 4.91
N ASP A 246 15.83 7.18 4.04
CA ASP A 246 15.48 7.47 2.64
C ASP A 246 13.97 7.71 2.45
N THR A 247 13.19 7.75 3.55
CA THR A 247 11.75 8.00 3.50
C THR A 247 11.44 9.40 3.02
N LYS A 248 10.63 9.49 1.96
CA LYS A 248 10.14 10.75 1.37
C LYS A 248 8.63 10.72 1.22
N LEU A 249 7.99 11.85 1.46
CA LEU A 249 6.58 12.08 1.18
C LEU A 249 6.42 13.02 0.00
N TYR A 250 5.66 12.58 -0.98
CA TYR A 250 5.23 13.36 -2.15
C TYR A 250 3.80 13.81 -1.92
N ALA A 251 3.53 15.10 -2.02
CA ALA A 251 2.21 15.67 -1.78
C ALA A 251 1.77 16.53 -2.97
N MET A 252 0.59 16.23 -3.49
CA MET A 252 0.01 17.00 -4.59
C MET A 252 -0.45 18.38 -4.13
N ASN A 253 -0.29 19.35 -5.01
CA ASN A 253 -0.74 20.71 -4.84
C ASN A 253 -1.60 21.09 -6.05
N GLU A 254 -2.91 21.10 -5.87
CA GLU A 254 -3.85 21.28 -6.96
C GLU A 254 -4.06 22.74 -7.33
N ASP A 255 -4.18 23.59 -6.34
CA ASP A 255 -4.48 24.99 -6.56
C ASP A 255 -3.67 25.91 -5.65
N VAL A 256 -2.87 26.73 -6.26
CA VAL A 256 -1.99 27.70 -5.58
C VAL A 256 -2.46 29.13 -5.89
N GLY A 257 -3.76 29.36 -5.80
CA GLY A 257 -4.36 30.62 -6.22
C GLY A 257 -3.63 31.90 -5.79
N GLU A 258 -3.07 31.96 -4.60
CA GLU A 258 -2.49 33.19 -4.04
C GLU A 258 -1.08 33.03 -3.45
N TYR A 259 -0.52 31.82 -3.41
CA TYR A 259 0.81 31.59 -2.83
C TYR A 259 1.91 31.74 -3.88
N GLN A 260 2.62 32.83 -3.79
CA GLN A 260 3.58 33.29 -4.79
C GLN A 260 4.83 32.44 -4.94
N GLN A 261 5.02 31.41 -4.15
CA GLN A 261 6.26 30.62 -4.13
C GLN A 261 6.12 29.20 -4.67
N LEU A 262 4.90 28.66 -4.79
CA LEU A 262 4.68 27.33 -5.35
C LEU A 262 4.09 27.43 -6.76
N PRO A 263 4.44 26.49 -7.64
CA PRO A 263 3.78 26.43 -8.94
C PRO A 263 2.30 26.19 -8.75
N LYS A 264 1.47 26.82 -9.59
CA LYS A 264 0.00 26.73 -9.51
C LYS A 264 -0.53 25.31 -9.53
N LYS A 265 0.23 24.36 -10.05
CA LYS A 265 -0.06 22.93 -10.10
C LYS A 265 1.24 22.17 -10.05
N GLY A 266 1.29 21.16 -9.24
CA GLY A 266 2.49 20.36 -9.09
C GLY A 266 2.47 19.50 -7.84
N PHE A 267 3.62 19.13 -7.39
CA PHE A 267 3.78 18.41 -6.14
C PHE A 267 5.01 18.89 -5.37
N VAL A 268 4.99 18.66 -4.08
CA VAL A 268 6.11 18.94 -3.19
C VAL A 268 6.64 17.67 -2.58
N ILE A 269 7.92 17.63 -2.24
CA ILE A 269 8.59 16.49 -1.63
C ILE A 269 9.09 16.91 -0.25
N TYR A 270 8.76 16.13 0.77
CA TYR A 270 9.29 16.27 2.11
C TYR A 270 10.25 15.12 2.41
N GLN A 271 11.44 15.43 2.92
CA GLN A 271 12.32 14.45 3.51
C GLN A 271 11.79 14.10 4.91
N LEU A 272 11.36 12.86 5.11
CA LEU A 272 10.88 12.36 6.40
C LEU A 272 11.95 11.60 7.17
N GLY A 273 12.78 10.85 6.46
CA GLY A 273 13.82 10.04 7.07
C GLY A 273 14.95 10.90 7.65
N ASN A 274 15.33 10.63 8.89
CA ASN A 274 16.49 11.19 9.56
C ASN A 274 17.74 10.32 9.33
N GLU A 275 18.92 10.87 9.51
CA GLU A 275 20.19 10.15 9.34
C GLU A 275 20.34 8.93 10.26
N ASP A 276 19.65 8.91 11.40
CA ASP A 276 19.61 7.77 12.32
C ASP A 276 18.62 6.67 11.90
N GLY A 277 17.91 6.86 10.78
CA GLY A 277 16.93 5.94 10.24
C GLY A 277 15.51 6.08 10.82
N THR A 278 15.29 7.01 11.74
CA THR A 278 13.94 7.30 12.25
C THR A 278 13.14 8.14 11.24
N ILE A 279 11.80 8.04 11.30
CA ILE A 279 10.90 8.84 10.47
C ILE A 279 10.38 10.02 11.28
N SER A 280 10.63 11.25 10.79
CA SER A 280 10.13 12.47 11.41
C SER A 280 8.70 12.75 10.96
N ARG A 281 7.78 12.75 11.92
CA ARG A 281 6.35 13.08 11.73
C ARG A 281 5.96 14.44 12.33
N GLN A 282 6.95 15.23 12.67
CA GLN A 282 6.73 16.58 13.20
C GLN A 282 6.26 17.51 12.09
N TRP A 283 5.59 18.58 12.49
CA TRP A 283 5.16 19.65 11.58
C TRP A 283 6.28 20.11 10.64
N LYS A 284 5.96 20.19 9.35
CA LYS A 284 6.86 20.66 8.30
C LYS A 284 6.31 21.97 7.71
N THR A 285 7.14 22.99 7.70
CA THR A 285 6.84 24.28 7.10
C THR A 285 7.46 24.47 5.73
N ALA A 286 8.44 23.63 5.36
CA ALA A 286 9.13 23.70 4.09
C ALA A 286 9.37 22.33 3.49
N PRO A 287 9.02 22.10 2.22
CA PRO A 287 9.41 20.91 1.49
C PRO A 287 10.91 20.93 1.17
N SER A 288 11.47 19.76 0.95
CA SER A 288 12.84 19.63 0.45
C SER A 288 12.93 19.98 -1.04
N GLN A 289 11.82 19.84 -1.77
CA GLN A 289 11.74 20.13 -3.20
C GLN A 289 10.32 20.51 -3.60
N VAL A 290 10.23 21.40 -4.59
CA VAL A 290 8.99 21.80 -5.26
C VAL A 290 9.11 21.46 -6.75
N VAL A 291 8.12 20.78 -7.30
CA VAL A 291 8.08 20.35 -8.70
C VAL A 291 6.84 20.94 -9.37
N ALA A 292 7.07 21.78 -10.39
CA ALA A 292 5.99 22.29 -11.23
C ALA A 292 5.55 21.24 -12.25
N VAL A 293 4.25 21.04 -12.40
CA VAL A 293 3.69 20.34 -13.56
C VAL A 293 3.41 21.38 -14.64
N GLU A 294 4.16 21.32 -15.73
CA GLU A 294 4.26 22.41 -16.71
C GLU A 294 2.98 22.67 -17.53
N ASP A 295 2.05 21.73 -17.59
CA ASP A 295 0.88 21.85 -18.43
C ASP A 295 -0.30 22.48 -17.66
N ASN A 296 -0.47 23.78 -17.82
CA ASN A 296 -1.45 24.61 -17.14
C ASN A 296 -2.92 24.28 -17.45
N ASN A 297 -3.21 23.40 -18.36
CA ASN A 297 -4.57 23.02 -18.77
C ASN A 297 -5.12 21.82 -17.99
N THR A 298 -4.42 21.39 -16.98
CA THR A 298 -4.77 20.25 -16.17
C THR A 298 -5.73 20.65 -15.07
N ASN A 299 -6.60 19.75 -14.70
CA ASN A 299 -7.56 19.99 -13.62
C ASN A 299 -6.91 19.95 -12.21
N GLY A 300 -5.59 19.80 -12.11
CA GLY A 300 -4.87 19.80 -10.84
C GLY A 300 -5.15 18.61 -9.91
N ASN A 301 -6.23 17.88 -10.09
CA ASN A 301 -6.58 16.74 -9.26
C ASN A 301 -5.88 15.48 -9.75
N PHE A 302 -4.72 15.22 -9.17
CA PHE A 302 -3.89 14.09 -9.52
C PHE A 302 -3.93 13.01 -8.44
N ALA A 303 -3.89 11.75 -8.89
CA ALA A 303 -3.36 10.67 -8.09
C ALA A 303 -1.85 10.62 -8.30
N ILE A 304 -1.12 10.31 -7.25
CA ILE A 304 0.34 10.19 -7.26
C ILE A 304 0.75 8.85 -6.66
N VAL A 305 1.74 8.20 -7.28
CA VAL A 305 2.44 7.06 -6.70
C VAL A 305 3.94 7.24 -6.86
N ALA A 306 4.68 7.08 -5.77
CA ALA A 306 6.12 7.25 -5.76
C ALA A 306 6.84 5.90 -5.89
N CYS A 307 8.05 5.91 -6.46
CA CYS A 307 8.88 4.73 -6.71
C CYS A 307 10.38 5.07 -6.60
N SER A 308 11.24 4.07 -6.82
CA SER A 308 12.70 4.21 -6.77
C SER A 308 13.27 5.17 -7.81
N HIS A 309 12.52 5.48 -8.86
CA HIS A 309 12.92 6.35 -9.95
C HIS A 309 12.30 7.76 -9.87
N GLY A 310 11.26 7.96 -9.04
CA GLY A 310 10.53 9.23 -8.96
C GLY A 310 9.06 9.08 -8.64
N ALA A 311 8.18 9.77 -9.39
CA ALA A 311 6.74 9.74 -9.14
C ALA A 311 5.92 9.72 -10.44
N TRP A 312 4.91 8.86 -10.46
CA TRP A 312 3.87 8.82 -11.47
C TRP A 312 2.67 9.66 -11.02
N LEU A 313 2.10 10.40 -11.96
CA LEU A 313 0.92 11.23 -11.77
C LEU A 313 -0.16 10.85 -12.78
N CYS A 314 -1.39 10.63 -12.30
CA CYS A 314 -2.57 10.40 -13.12
C CYS A 314 -3.60 11.49 -12.87
N GLN A 315 -4.07 12.14 -13.93
CA GLN A 315 -5.04 13.23 -13.84
C GLN A 315 -6.48 12.73 -13.71
N HIS A 316 -7.28 13.49 -12.98
CA HIS A 316 -8.70 13.21 -12.73
C HIS A 316 -9.56 13.35 -14.00
N THR A 317 -9.46 14.45 -14.71
CA THR A 317 -10.20 14.67 -15.96
C THR A 317 -9.27 15.25 -17.01
N LEU A 318 -9.37 14.71 -18.22
CA LEU A 318 -8.77 15.36 -19.37
C LEU A 318 -9.75 16.35 -19.97
N THR A 319 -9.36 17.61 -19.98
CA THR A 319 -9.84 18.50 -21.01
C THR A 319 -8.99 18.23 -22.24
N ASN A 320 -9.59 17.76 -23.32
CA ASN A 320 -8.91 17.40 -24.57
C ASN A 320 -8.25 18.59 -25.27
N ASN A 321 -7.42 19.35 -24.58
CA ASN A 321 -6.65 20.46 -25.13
C ASN A 321 -5.22 19.99 -25.40
N ALA A 322 -4.64 20.42 -26.50
CA ALA A 322 -3.27 20.12 -26.87
C ALA A 322 -2.31 20.47 -25.70
N GLY A 323 -1.48 19.49 -25.31
CA GLY A 323 -0.51 19.65 -24.22
C GLY A 323 -1.00 19.12 -22.87
N THR A 324 -2.16 18.51 -22.77
CA THR A 324 -2.68 17.88 -21.54
C THR A 324 -2.39 16.39 -21.57
N TYR A 325 -1.75 15.89 -20.51
CA TYR A 325 -1.37 14.50 -20.39
C TYR A 325 -2.08 13.84 -19.22
N ALA A 326 -2.76 12.72 -19.46
CA ALA A 326 -3.46 11.97 -18.40
C ALA A 326 -2.50 11.26 -17.47
N LEU A 327 -1.36 10.83 -17.97
CA LEU A 327 -0.35 10.10 -17.24
C LEU A 327 1.03 10.72 -17.50
N MET A 328 1.76 11.02 -16.42
CA MET A 328 3.09 11.60 -16.46
C MET A 328 4.01 10.91 -15.48
N PHE A 329 5.31 10.94 -15.73
CA PHE A 329 6.35 10.52 -14.81
C PHE A 329 7.41 11.61 -14.65
N TYR A 330 7.77 11.89 -13.41
CA TYR A 330 8.82 12.82 -13.03
C TYR A 330 9.90 12.08 -12.23
N ASP A 331 11.17 12.30 -12.55
CA ASP A 331 12.28 11.75 -11.79
C ASP A 331 12.46 12.45 -10.41
N HIS A 332 13.41 11.99 -9.62
CA HIS A 332 13.72 12.57 -8.32
C HIS A 332 14.22 14.03 -8.38
N GLN A 333 14.67 14.48 -9.52
CA GLN A 333 15.09 15.86 -9.76
C GLN A 333 13.91 16.76 -10.15
N GLY A 334 12.72 16.18 -10.33
CA GLY A 334 11.53 16.89 -10.76
C GLY A 334 11.49 17.16 -12.26
N THR A 335 12.28 16.42 -13.04
CA THR A 335 12.27 16.51 -14.50
C THR A 335 11.27 15.51 -15.07
N ARG A 336 10.38 15.97 -15.96
CA ARG A 336 9.42 15.09 -16.63
C ARG A 336 10.14 14.17 -17.60
N GLN A 337 10.10 12.87 -17.34
CA GLN A 337 10.73 11.82 -18.15
C GLN A 337 9.72 11.11 -19.07
N PHE A 338 8.42 11.19 -18.76
CA PHE A 338 7.36 10.59 -19.55
C PHE A 338 6.09 11.44 -19.52
N ALA A 339 5.38 11.47 -20.64
CA ALA A 339 4.00 11.95 -20.75
C ALA A 339 3.25 11.13 -21.79
N SER A 340 2.02 10.73 -21.48
CA SER A 340 1.19 9.95 -22.40
C SER A 340 0.78 10.78 -23.61
N THR A 341 0.93 10.23 -24.79
CA THR A 341 0.55 10.89 -26.06
C THR A 341 -0.71 10.28 -26.70
N ASP A 342 -1.09 9.08 -26.29
CA ASP A 342 -2.30 8.42 -26.78
C ASP A 342 -3.50 8.87 -25.95
N ALA A 343 -4.12 9.98 -26.35
CA ALA A 343 -5.28 10.53 -25.67
C ALA A 343 -6.56 9.70 -25.86
N THR A 344 -6.56 8.68 -26.71
CA THR A 344 -7.72 7.80 -26.90
C THR A 344 -7.73 6.65 -25.92
N LEU A 345 -6.58 6.10 -25.61
CA LEU A 345 -6.41 5.01 -24.67
C LEU A 345 -6.11 5.53 -23.25
N ILE A 346 -5.11 6.41 -23.14
CA ILE A 346 -4.65 6.99 -21.87
C ILE A 346 -5.30 8.36 -21.74
N ASN A 347 -6.52 8.37 -21.27
CA ASN A 347 -7.29 9.57 -20.97
C ASN A 347 -7.65 9.57 -19.47
N GLY A 348 -7.83 10.75 -18.90
CA GLY A 348 -8.15 10.88 -17.49
C GLY A 348 -9.53 10.36 -17.16
N SER A 349 -9.73 9.93 -15.92
CA SER A 349 -11.02 9.49 -15.40
C SER A 349 -11.51 10.36 -14.27
N ASN A 350 -12.79 10.25 -13.96
CA ASN A 350 -13.39 10.93 -12.82
C ASN A 350 -12.78 10.54 -11.44
N GLY A 351 -11.98 9.49 -11.38
CA GLY A 351 -11.38 9.03 -10.15
C GLY A 351 -9.86 9.26 -10.07
N ALA A 352 -9.18 9.35 -11.22
CA ALA A 352 -7.73 9.42 -11.31
C ALA A 352 -6.99 8.31 -10.51
N GLY A 353 -7.50 7.08 -10.56
CA GLY A 353 -6.84 5.95 -9.90
C GLY A 353 -5.55 5.56 -10.61
N ILE A 354 -4.48 5.37 -9.84
CA ILE A 354 -3.19 4.87 -10.31
C ILE A 354 -2.55 4.00 -9.24
N ALA A 355 -1.89 2.93 -9.65
CA ALA A 355 -1.13 2.06 -8.75
C ALA A 355 0.12 1.52 -9.45
N LEU A 356 1.17 1.28 -8.67
CA LEU A 356 2.41 0.66 -9.11
C LEU A 356 2.65 -0.59 -8.24
N ASN A 357 3.03 -1.70 -8.85
CA ASN A 357 3.36 -2.89 -8.09
C ASN A 357 4.71 -2.75 -7.37
N ARG A 358 4.96 -3.63 -6.42
CA ARG A 358 6.17 -3.62 -5.58
C ARG A 358 7.46 -3.74 -6.39
N GLU A 359 7.44 -4.49 -7.48
CA GLU A 359 8.57 -4.70 -8.39
C GLU A 359 8.78 -3.51 -9.35
N GLU A 360 7.92 -2.50 -9.30
CA GLU A 360 7.95 -1.29 -10.12
C GLU A 360 7.96 -1.55 -11.63
N ASN A 361 7.40 -2.68 -12.04
CA ASN A 361 7.35 -3.13 -13.42
C ASN A 361 5.95 -3.26 -14.01
N LEU A 362 4.90 -3.05 -13.19
CA LEU A 362 3.50 -3.06 -13.61
C LEU A 362 2.77 -1.84 -13.06
N LEU A 363 2.21 -1.04 -13.95
CA LEU A 363 1.40 0.14 -13.62
C LEU A 363 -0.07 -0.14 -13.96
N ALA A 364 -0.96 0.15 -13.03
CA ALA A 364 -2.39 0.18 -13.25
C ALA A 364 -2.91 1.60 -13.23
N MET A 365 -3.81 1.95 -14.15
CA MET A 365 -4.58 3.19 -14.11
C MET A 365 -6.02 2.95 -14.58
N VAL A 366 -6.91 3.86 -14.22
CA VAL A 366 -8.25 3.87 -14.78
C VAL A 366 -8.39 4.99 -15.83
N ASN A 367 -8.98 4.69 -16.97
CA ASN A 367 -9.24 5.68 -18.02
C ASN A 367 -10.66 6.26 -17.93
N ALA A 368 -10.97 7.25 -18.78
CA ALA A 368 -12.27 7.92 -18.78
C ALA A 368 -13.46 7.00 -19.13
N ASP A 369 -13.18 5.88 -19.82
CA ASP A 369 -14.20 4.88 -20.18
C ASP A 369 -14.51 3.91 -19.02
N GLY A 370 -13.84 4.06 -17.86
CA GLY A 370 -13.97 3.18 -16.71
C GLY A 370 -13.20 1.87 -16.86
N ASN A 371 -12.27 1.78 -17.80
CA ASN A 371 -11.42 0.61 -17.94
C ASN A 371 -10.18 0.71 -17.07
N ILE A 372 -9.80 -0.41 -16.46
CA ILE A 372 -8.46 -0.57 -15.88
C ILE A 372 -7.49 -0.92 -16.99
N LEU A 373 -6.50 -0.07 -17.16
CA LEU A 373 -5.36 -0.30 -18.05
C LEU A 373 -4.19 -0.82 -17.22
N LEU A 374 -3.62 -1.94 -17.64
CA LEU A 374 -2.36 -2.46 -17.09
C LEU A 374 -1.24 -2.22 -18.11
N PHE A 375 -0.13 -1.68 -17.66
CA PHE A 375 1.05 -1.43 -18.47
C PHE A 375 2.27 -2.11 -17.88
N ASP A 376 3.02 -2.83 -18.71
CA ASP A 376 4.36 -3.23 -18.37
C ASP A 376 5.30 -2.00 -18.47
N ILE A 377 6.17 -1.84 -17.48
CA ILE A 377 7.16 -0.78 -17.43
C ILE A 377 8.54 -1.37 -17.72
N ALA A 378 9.25 -0.76 -18.68
CA ALA A 378 10.66 -1.00 -18.86
C ALA A 378 11.45 0.27 -18.54
N TRP A 379 12.41 0.15 -17.64
CA TRP A 379 13.24 1.27 -17.18
C TRP A 379 14.57 1.36 -17.94
N LYS A 380 14.94 2.56 -18.34
CA LYS A 380 16.28 2.90 -18.83
C LYS A 380 16.82 4.08 -18.02
N GLY A 381 17.55 3.79 -16.94
CA GLY A 381 17.80 4.79 -15.91
C GLY A 381 16.46 5.22 -15.32
N ASP A 382 16.23 6.52 -15.18
CA ASP A 382 14.97 7.07 -14.67
C ASP A 382 13.93 7.36 -15.78
N CYS A 383 14.17 6.90 -17.01
CA CYS A 383 13.23 7.06 -18.12
C CYS A 383 12.40 5.79 -18.30
N PRO A 384 11.08 5.82 -18.02
CA PRO A 384 10.21 4.68 -18.26
C PRO A 384 9.72 4.61 -19.69
N THR A 385 9.49 3.40 -20.18
CA THR A 385 8.68 3.09 -21.34
C THR A 385 7.52 2.22 -20.94
N LEU A 386 6.32 2.53 -21.44
CA LEU A 386 5.11 1.77 -21.19
C LEU A 386 4.73 0.94 -22.40
N SER A 387 4.37 -0.31 -22.17
CA SER A 387 3.66 -1.14 -23.15
C SER A 387 2.34 -1.63 -22.55
N LEU A 388 1.25 -1.49 -23.29
CA LEU A 388 -0.05 -1.96 -22.83
C LEU A 388 -0.02 -3.48 -22.64
N HIS A 389 -0.17 -3.92 -21.39
CA HIS A 389 -0.29 -5.33 -21.05
C HIS A 389 -1.71 -5.83 -21.34
N ALA A 390 -2.73 -5.11 -20.84
CA ALA A 390 -4.13 -5.46 -21.03
C ALA A 390 -5.06 -4.28 -20.68
N THR A 391 -6.30 -4.38 -21.17
CA THR A 391 -7.42 -3.49 -20.85
C THR A 391 -8.57 -4.32 -20.29
N TYR A 392 -9.08 -3.92 -19.13
CA TYR A 392 -10.17 -4.62 -18.45
C TYR A 392 -11.31 -3.67 -18.15
N PRO A 393 -12.50 -3.92 -18.71
CA PRO A 393 -13.68 -3.14 -18.35
C PRO A 393 -14.05 -3.39 -16.90
N THR A 394 -14.47 -2.35 -16.19
CA THR A 394 -15.00 -2.47 -14.85
C THR A 394 -16.52 -2.21 -14.87
N PRO A 395 -17.27 -2.79 -13.93
CA PRO A 395 -18.70 -2.47 -13.79
C PRO A 395 -18.93 -1.09 -13.15
N PHE A 396 -17.86 -0.37 -12.81
CA PHE A 396 -17.91 0.88 -12.07
C PHE A 396 -17.49 2.06 -12.94
N ASN A 397 -18.24 3.16 -12.87
CA ASN A 397 -18.01 4.35 -13.70
C ASN A 397 -16.84 5.21 -13.23
N ALA A 398 -16.37 5.01 -12.00
CA ALA A 398 -15.25 5.75 -11.43
C ALA A 398 -14.50 4.92 -10.40
N ILE A 399 -13.19 5.06 -10.37
CA ILE A 399 -12.30 4.46 -9.40
C ILE A 399 -11.54 5.58 -8.69
N GLY A 400 -11.78 5.74 -7.40
CA GLY A 400 -11.24 6.87 -6.61
C GLY A 400 -9.78 6.69 -6.21
N SER A 401 -9.39 5.47 -5.85
CA SER A 401 -8.02 5.10 -5.52
C SER A 401 -7.71 3.69 -6.00
N MET A 402 -6.44 3.43 -6.23
CA MET A 402 -5.92 2.12 -6.63
C MET A 402 -4.63 1.85 -5.88
N HIS A 403 -4.45 0.61 -5.41
CA HIS A 403 -3.22 0.13 -4.80
C HIS A 403 -3.02 -1.34 -5.12
N PHE A 404 -1.82 -1.74 -5.50
CA PHE A 404 -1.48 -3.16 -5.45
C PHE A 404 -1.24 -3.56 -4.00
N ASP A 405 -1.73 -4.74 -3.60
CA ASP A 405 -1.27 -5.37 -2.38
C ASP A 405 0.16 -5.91 -2.56
N TYR A 406 0.74 -6.41 -1.48
CA TYR A 406 2.11 -6.94 -1.50
C TYR A 406 2.28 -8.11 -2.49
N ALA A 407 1.24 -8.85 -2.80
CA ALA A 407 1.26 -10.00 -3.70
C ALA A 407 0.97 -9.64 -5.17
N GLY A 408 0.34 -8.49 -5.43
CA GLY A 408 -0.02 -8.05 -6.77
C GLY A 408 -1.52 -8.06 -7.07
N ASN A 409 -2.41 -8.30 -6.08
CA ASN A 409 -3.83 -8.02 -6.26
C ASN A 409 -4.06 -6.50 -6.25
N LEU A 410 -5.03 -6.03 -7.04
CA LEU A 410 -5.32 -4.62 -7.21
C LEU A 410 -6.54 -4.22 -6.38
N ILE A 411 -6.30 -3.49 -5.31
CA ILE A 411 -7.34 -2.93 -4.44
C ILE A 411 -7.80 -1.59 -5.00
N THR A 412 -9.11 -1.42 -5.14
CA THR A 412 -9.71 -0.20 -5.67
C THR A 412 -10.86 0.25 -4.80
N THR A 413 -11.10 1.55 -4.77
CA THR A 413 -12.39 2.07 -4.35
C THR A 413 -13.16 2.48 -5.60
N SER A 414 -14.30 1.88 -5.80
CA SER A 414 -15.25 2.34 -6.81
C SER A 414 -16.20 3.34 -6.17
N GLY A 415 -16.58 4.32 -6.89
CA GLY A 415 -17.55 5.27 -6.40
C GLY A 415 -17.96 6.19 -7.51
N ASN A 416 -19.23 6.39 -7.55
CA ASN A 416 -19.74 7.35 -8.49
C ASN A 416 -19.29 8.75 -8.07
N ASN A 417 -18.99 9.51 -9.06
CA ASN A 417 -18.78 10.93 -9.11
C ASN A 417 -19.34 11.71 -7.93
N PHE A 418 -18.74 12.83 -7.71
CA PHE A 418 -19.08 13.96 -6.84
C PHE A 418 -20.58 14.25 -6.56
N GLY A 419 -21.50 13.33 -6.79
CA GLY A 419 -22.94 13.46 -6.58
C GLY A 419 -23.76 12.19 -6.73
N GLY A 420 -23.12 11.03 -6.88
CA GLY A 420 -23.81 9.75 -7.06
C GLY A 420 -24.50 9.22 -5.80
N SER A 421 -25.41 8.26 -5.98
CA SER A 421 -26.11 7.59 -4.90
C SER A 421 -25.13 6.80 -4.02
N LYS A 422 -25.50 6.59 -2.77
CA LYS A 422 -24.71 5.80 -1.80
C LYS A 422 -24.54 4.33 -2.22
N ASP A 423 -25.35 3.87 -3.16
CA ASP A 423 -25.50 2.45 -3.48
C ASP A 423 -24.40 1.91 -4.40
N ASP A 424 -23.55 2.79 -4.94
CA ASP A 424 -22.52 2.42 -5.90
C ASP A 424 -21.11 2.36 -5.31
N LEU A 425 -20.97 2.53 -4.00
CA LEU A 425 -19.67 2.67 -3.36
C LEU A 425 -19.18 1.32 -2.84
N ARG A 426 -18.05 0.88 -3.38
CA ARG A 426 -17.46 -0.43 -3.09
C ARG A 426 -15.97 -0.33 -2.83
N LEU A 427 -15.50 -1.16 -1.91
CA LEU A 427 -14.13 -1.63 -1.90
C LEU A 427 -14.07 -2.86 -2.77
N VAL A 428 -13.27 -2.83 -3.82
CA VAL A 428 -13.17 -3.92 -4.78
C VAL A 428 -11.72 -4.33 -4.92
N THR A 429 -11.46 -5.62 -4.80
CA THR A 429 -10.13 -6.18 -5.07
C THR A 429 -10.20 -7.05 -6.31
N TYR A 430 -9.31 -6.78 -7.25
CA TYR A 430 -9.12 -7.58 -8.45
C TYR A 430 -7.88 -8.45 -8.31
N SER A 431 -7.96 -9.68 -8.73
CA SER A 431 -6.78 -10.45 -9.12
C SER A 431 -6.24 -9.89 -10.43
N THR A 432 -4.92 -9.85 -10.58
CA THR A 432 -4.27 -9.43 -11.83
C THR A 432 -3.54 -10.62 -12.46
N PRO A 433 -3.40 -10.69 -13.78
CA PRO A 433 -2.74 -11.82 -14.43
C PRO A 433 -1.27 -11.94 -14.04
N THR A 434 -0.82 -13.15 -13.77
CA THR A 434 0.60 -13.50 -13.64
C THR A 434 0.84 -14.92 -14.10
N ASN A 435 2.05 -15.22 -14.54
CA ASN A 435 2.47 -16.56 -14.92
C ASN A 435 3.07 -17.35 -13.75
N ASN A 436 3.18 -16.73 -12.58
CA ASN A 436 3.73 -17.35 -11.38
C ASN A 436 2.94 -16.89 -10.14
N ASN A 437 2.28 -17.83 -9.47
CA ASN A 437 1.55 -17.58 -8.23
C ASN A 437 2.37 -18.08 -7.03
N THR A 438 3.50 -17.41 -6.80
CA THR A 438 4.41 -17.69 -5.68
C THR A 438 4.80 -16.39 -5.01
N ILE A 439 4.80 -16.37 -3.68
CA ILE A 439 5.20 -15.23 -2.87
C ILE A 439 6.26 -15.63 -1.83
N VAL A 440 7.15 -14.71 -1.51
CA VAL A 440 8.04 -14.78 -0.34
C VAL A 440 7.70 -13.59 0.56
N VAL A 441 7.31 -13.89 1.79
CA VAL A 441 6.97 -12.89 2.81
C VAL A 441 7.98 -12.99 3.93
N PRO A 442 8.74 -11.93 4.25
CA PRO A 442 9.63 -11.92 5.41
C PRO A 442 8.83 -11.83 6.70
N ALA A 443 9.30 -12.51 7.73
CA ALA A 443 8.79 -12.32 9.07
C ALA A 443 9.33 -11.00 9.67
N ARG A 444 8.51 -10.38 10.49
CA ARG A 444 8.89 -9.17 11.24
C ARG A 444 10.10 -9.41 12.14
N THR A 445 10.89 -8.39 12.38
CA THR A 445 12.06 -8.46 13.27
C THR A 445 11.69 -8.98 14.66
N SER A 446 10.50 -8.64 15.17
CA SER A 446 9.98 -9.14 16.45
C SER A 446 9.70 -10.65 16.47
N GLN A 447 9.63 -11.28 15.30
CA GLN A 447 9.39 -12.71 15.09
C GLN A 447 10.68 -13.48 14.70
N TYR A 448 11.84 -12.89 14.83
CA TYR A 448 13.09 -13.61 14.62
C TYR A 448 13.31 -14.66 15.70
N ILE A 449 13.91 -15.79 15.31
CA ILE A 449 14.19 -16.89 16.21
C ILE A 449 15.44 -16.54 17.02
N LEU A 450 15.26 -16.49 18.34
CA LEU A 450 16.35 -16.27 19.29
C LEU A 450 16.71 -17.61 19.94
N ARG A 451 17.94 -18.08 19.75
CA ARG A 451 18.45 -19.31 20.36
C ARG A 451 19.16 -18.97 21.67
N SER A 452 18.75 -19.61 22.76
CA SER A 452 19.45 -19.50 24.05
C SER A 452 20.77 -20.28 23.99
N GLY A 453 21.85 -19.61 24.39
CA GLY A 453 23.23 -19.98 24.16
C GLY A 453 23.77 -21.15 25.00
N THR A 454 23.42 -22.41 24.65
CA THR A 454 24.19 -23.58 25.11
C THR A 454 24.83 -24.37 23.95
N ASP A 455 24.51 -24.06 22.71
CA ASP A 455 25.00 -24.77 21.52
C ASP A 455 25.71 -23.90 20.48
N ILE A 456 26.11 -22.67 20.84
CA ILE A 456 26.76 -21.76 19.91
C ILE A 456 28.26 -21.83 20.12
N SER A 457 28.99 -22.28 19.09
CA SER A 457 30.42 -21.99 19.00
C SER A 457 30.55 -20.48 18.73
N ASP A 458 30.80 -19.71 19.79
CA ASP A 458 31.02 -18.29 19.71
C ASP A 458 32.17 -17.97 18.76
N THR A 459 31.85 -17.60 17.54
CA THR A 459 32.76 -16.77 16.76
C THR A 459 32.48 -15.33 17.26
N PRO A 460 33.43 -14.64 17.87
CA PRO A 460 33.16 -13.31 18.41
C PRO A 460 32.81 -12.37 17.26
N ILE A 461 31.54 -11.91 17.25
CA ILE A 461 31.17 -10.77 16.42
C ILE A 461 31.95 -9.57 16.98
N SER A 462 32.83 -9.01 16.17
CA SER A 462 33.57 -7.82 16.48
C SER A 462 32.60 -6.73 16.99
N SER A 463 32.67 -6.43 18.27
CA SER A 463 31.75 -5.59 19.05
C SER A 463 31.90 -4.10 18.78
N ASN A 464 31.94 -3.66 17.53
CA ASN A 464 32.11 -2.25 17.18
C ASN A 464 30.90 -1.59 16.51
N THR A 465 29.67 -2.06 16.78
CA THR A 465 28.49 -1.28 16.41
C THR A 465 28.13 -0.34 17.55
N SER A 466 28.33 0.95 17.34
CA SER A 466 27.97 2.04 18.27
C SER A 466 26.47 2.29 18.36
N THR A 467 25.66 1.57 17.60
CA THR A 467 24.21 1.79 17.50
C THR A 467 23.46 0.88 18.47
N PRO A 468 22.63 1.43 19.36
CA PRO A 468 21.78 0.63 20.25
C PRO A 468 20.75 -0.18 19.47
N THR A 469 20.62 -1.46 19.78
CA THR A 469 19.60 -2.33 19.18
C THR A 469 18.49 -2.58 20.21
N LYS A 470 17.26 -2.28 19.83
CA LYS A 470 16.07 -2.50 20.65
C LYS A 470 15.52 -3.90 20.38
N PHE A 471 15.20 -4.67 21.42
CA PHE A 471 14.53 -5.95 21.31
C PHE A 471 13.53 -6.17 22.45
N ILE A 472 12.56 -7.06 22.24
CA ILE A 472 11.54 -7.42 23.23
C ILE A 472 11.83 -8.83 23.73
N ARG A 473 11.83 -9.01 25.07
CA ARG A 473 11.97 -10.31 25.70
C ARG A 473 10.93 -10.43 26.82
N ASN A 474 10.10 -11.49 26.77
CA ASN A 474 9.00 -11.74 27.73
C ASN A 474 8.05 -10.55 27.91
N GLY A 475 7.70 -9.86 26.80
CA GLY A 475 6.85 -8.67 26.85
C GLY A 475 7.55 -7.39 27.35
N HIS A 476 8.84 -7.43 27.62
CA HIS A 476 9.62 -6.26 28.05
C HIS A 476 10.57 -5.80 26.95
N ILE A 477 10.69 -4.48 26.81
CA ILE A 477 11.61 -3.85 25.87
C ILE A 477 13.00 -3.76 26.50
N TYR A 478 13.99 -4.20 25.74
CA TYR A 478 15.40 -4.12 26.09
C TYR A 478 16.18 -3.37 25.00
N ILE A 479 17.25 -2.72 25.40
CA ILE A 479 18.21 -2.07 24.51
C ILE A 479 19.54 -2.76 24.69
N LEU A 480 20.10 -3.31 23.61
CA LEU A 480 21.47 -3.79 23.56
C LEU A 480 22.37 -2.66 23.07
N HIS A 481 23.31 -2.22 23.90
CA HIS A 481 24.28 -1.21 23.52
C HIS A 481 25.66 -1.59 24.06
N ARG A 482 26.65 -1.65 23.18
CA ARG A 482 28.05 -2.02 23.51
C ARG A 482 28.15 -3.30 24.34
N GLY A 483 27.39 -4.35 23.96
CA GLY A 483 27.40 -5.64 24.66
C GLY A 483 26.69 -5.68 26.01
N LYS A 484 26.03 -4.59 26.41
CA LYS A 484 25.19 -4.54 27.62
C LYS A 484 23.73 -4.42 27.27
N THR A 485 22.90 -5.15 28.01
CA THR A 485 21.44 -5.11 27.87
C THR A 485 20.84 -4.22 28.93
N TYR A 486 20.03 -3.27 28.55
CA TYR A 486 19.29 -2.37 29.42
C TYR A 486 17.81 -2.64 29.27
N ASN A 487 17.03 -2.68 30.36
CA ASN A 487 15.57 -2.64 30.30
C ASN A 487 15.10 -1.18 30.17
N MET A 488 13.79 -0.97 29.88
CA MET A 488 13.23 0.39 29.79
C MET A 488 13.31 1.21 31.08
N LEU A 489 13.65 0.59 32.20
CA LEU A 489 13.84 1.25 33.49
C LEU A 489 15.32 1.63 33.76
N GLY A 490 16.22 1.34 32.81
CA GLY A 490 17.61 1.73 32.89
C GLY A 490 18.51 0.83 33.79
N PHE A 491 18.01 -0.38 34.15
CA PHE A 491 18.75 -1.33 35.00
C PHE A 491 19.19 -2.56 34.21
#